data_21c51e76765e8d7530f3f2e03c50c674
#
_entry.id   21c51e76765e8d7530f3f2e03c50c674
#
_cell.length_a   1.000
_cell.length_b   1.000
_cell.length_c   1.000
_cell.angle_alpha   90.00
_cell.angle_beta   90.00
_cell.angle_gamma   90.00
#
_symmetry.space_group_name_H-M   'P 1'
#
loop_
_entity.id
_entity.type
_entity.pdbx_description
1 polymer ?
#
loop_
_entity_poly.entity_id
_entity_poly.type
_entity_poly.pdbx_seq_one_letter_code
_entity_poly.pdbx_strand_id
1 'polypeptide(L)'
;MPSLKKNLSGRVIFLLIIVITLNISIYLAINNNVMKEDEVVKFLMQDKNNLTKVLDKIDRLEDSNYQKNIDKYYDEFITNNEFFIGNKDGEKIVIEFFDYNCGYCKRSFPELMELISENKDVKVILKELPVLGESSVLASKAAIASKKQNKYFLMHQELMNLSGKISINDIKDISGNIGINYEQLKSDMNKDETVLLIKESYRLADLIGVRGTPAFIINKKLIPGAIGKDEMLKILKNDK
;
A
#
# COMPACT_ATOMS: atom_id res chain seq x y z
N MET A 1 16.59 -63.11 22.37
CA MET A 1 16.50 -61.91 21.51
C MET A 1 17.91 -61.39 21.32
N PRO A 2 18.54 -61.47 20.11
CA PRO A 2 19.87 -60.92 19.89
C PRO A 2 19.74 -59.44 19.49
N SER A 3 20.51 -58.58 20.14
CA SER A 3 20.63 -57.15 19.92
C SER A 3 21.23 -56.86 18.56
N LEU A 4 20.44 -56.23 17.66
CA LEU A 4 20.97 -55.66 16.41
C LEU A 4 21.81 -54.40 16.73
N LYS A 5 23.11 -54.58 17.00
CA LYS A 5 24.08 -53.51 16.86
C LYS A 5 24.35 -53.30 15.36
N LYS A 6 23.60 -52.40 14.71
CA LYS A 6 23.95 -51.92 13.38
C LYS A 6 25.25 -51.10 13.47
N ASN A 7 26.38 -51.76 13.15
CA ASN A 7 27.63 -51.02 12.89
C ASN A 7 27.41 -50.11 11.69
N LEU A 8 27.34 -48.81 11.93
CA LEU A 8 27.35 -47.78 10.85
C LEU A 8 28.64 -47.99 10.05
N SER A 9 28.53 -48.16 8.72
CA SER A 9 29.75 -48.35 7.89
C SER A 9 30.66 -47.12 8.02
N GLY A 10 31.99 -47.32 8.03
CA GLY A 10 32.96 -46.23 8.16
C GLY A 10 32.71 -45.07 7.16
N ARG A 11 32.15 -45.38 5.98
CA ARG A 11 31.75 -44.38 4.99
C ARG A 11 30.62 -43.45 5.47
N VAL A 12 29.64 -43.99 6.19
CA VAL A 12 28.52 -43.17 6.73
C VAL A 12 29.01 -42.30 7.87
N ILE A 13 29.90 -42.81 8.73
CA ILE A 13 30.51 -42.00 9.80
C ILE A 13 31.37 -40.89 9.21
N PHE A 14 32.14 -41.14 8.15
CA PHE A 14 32.97 -40.17 7.46
C PHE A 14 32.13 -39.06 6.81
N LEU A 15 31.02 -39.41 6.15
CA LEU A 15 30.06 -38.44 5.58
C LEU A 15 29.38 -37.57 6.65
N LEU A 16 29.02 -38.16 7.79
CA LEU A 16 28.45 -37.41 8.92
C LEU A 16 29.47 -36.40 9.49
N ILE A 17 30.74 -36.78 9.61
CA ILE A 17 31.78 -35.86 10.06
C ILE A 17 31.96 -34.71 9.08
N ILE A 18 31.96 -34.94 7.75
CA ILE A 18 32.07 -33.89 6.74
C ILE A 18 30.87 -32.92 6.84
N VAL A 19 29.67 -33.45 6.98
CA VAL A 19 28.46 -32.61 7.11
C VAL A 19 28.50 -31.74 8.39
N ILE A 20 28.95 -32.33 9.51
CA ILE A 20 29.06 -31.59 10.78
C ILE A 20 30.15 -30.51 10.68
N THR A 21 31.32 -30.83 10.12
CA THR A 21 32.42 -29.86 9.97
C THR A 21 32.05 -28.75 9.03
N LEU A 22 31.32 -29.01 7.92
CA LEU A 22 30.83 -28.02 7.00
C LEU A 22 29.82 -27.08 7.68
N ASN A 23 28.87 -27.63 8.45
CA ASN A 23 27.90 -26.82 9.20
C ASN A 23 28.57 -25.96 10.28
N ILE A 24 29.56 -26.49 10.99
CA ILE A 24 30.36 -25.73 11.96
C ILE A 24 31.13 -24.61 11.26
N SER A 25 31.75 -24.89 10.10
CA SER A 25 32.47 -23.87 9.34
C SER A 25 31.57 -22.76 8.82
N ILE A 26 30.37 -23.10 8.34
CA ILE A 26 29.36 -22.13 7.91
C ILE A 26 28.89 -21.29 9.11
N TYR A 27 28.60 -21.93 10.24
CA TYR A 27 28.19 -21.25 11.48
C TYR A 27 29.27 -20.26 11.98
N LEU A 28 30.56 -20.70 11.99
CA LEU A 28 31.68 -19.83 12.37
C LEU A 28 31.91 -18.70 11.38
N ALA A 29 31.74 -18.94 10.06
CA ALA A 29 31.88 -17.91 9.04
C ALA A 29 30.78 -16.86 9.16
N ILE A 30 29.53 -17.26 9.45
CA ILE A 30 28.42 -16.36 9.72
C ILE A 30 28.68 -15.54 10.98
N ASN A 31 29.06 -16.20 12.10
CA ASN A 31 29.32 -15.51 13.37
C ASN A 31 30.51 -14.56 13.34
N ASN A 32 31.58 -14.90 12.58
CA ASN A 32 32.75 -14.02 12.44
C ASN A 32 32.49 -12.80 11.55
N ASN A 33 31.47 -12.84 10.68
CA ASN A 33 31.07 -11.71 9.82
C ASN A 33 29.96 -10.84 10.41
N VAL A 34 29.36 -11.26 11.53
CA VAL A 34 28.36 -10.44 12.24
C VAL A 34 29.12 -9.56 13.24
N MET A 35 29.07 -8.25 13.03
CA MET A 35 29.59 -7.29 14.03
C MET A 35 28.89 -7.53 15.35
N LYS A 36 29.63 -7.57 16.45
CA LYS A 36 29.05 -7.64 17.79
C LYS A 36 28.30 -6.35 18.08
N GLU A 37 27.25 -6.44 18.89
CA GLU A 37 26.41 -5.29 19.25
C GLU A 37 27.25 -4.11 19.73
N ASP A 38 28.23 -4.35 20.60
CA ASP A 38 29.15 -3.34 21.11
C ASP A 38 29.99 -2.66 20.02
N GLU A 39 30.39 -3.40 18.99
CA GLU A 39 31.16 -2.87 17.85
C GLU A 39 30.28 -1.99 16.96
N VAL A 40 29.01 -2.37 16.76
CA VAL A 40 28.02 -1.56 16.03
C VAL A 40 27.76 -0.26 16.77
N VAL A 41 27.49 -0.35 18.09
CA VAL A 41 27.27 0.84 18.94
C VAL A 41 28.51 1.75 18.91
N LYS A 42 29.71 1.20 19.08
CA LYS A 42 30.96 1.96 19.01
C LYS A 42 31.14 2.65 17.67
N PHE A 43 30.87 1.97 16.55
CA PHE A 43 30.95 2.54 15.21
C PHE A 43 29.96 3.72 15.03
N LEU A 44 28.73 3.57 15.50
CA LEU A 44 27.71 4.61 15.40
C LEU A 44 28.04 5.83 16.30
N MET A 45 28.69 5.60 17.45
CA MET A 45 29.04 6.66 18.40
C MET A 45 30.36 7.39 18.06
N GLN A 46 31.20 6.83 17.16
CA GLN A 46 32.48 7.44 16.77
C GLN A 46 32.32 8.73 15.96
N ASP A 47 31.28 8.82 15.13
CA ASP A 47 31.00 10.00 14.30
C ASP A 47 29.48 10.16 14.15
N LYS A 48 28.97 11.38 14.41
CA LYS A 48 27.55 11.72 14.21
C LYS A 48 27.07 11.39 12.78
N ASN A 49 27.95 11.46 11.81
CA ASN A 49 27.61 11.15 10.41
C ASN A 49 27.45 9.65 10.14
N ASN A 50 27.98 8.76 11.00
CA ASN A 50 27.84 7.31 10.78
C ASN A 50 26.39 6.86 10.89
N LEU A 51 25.66 7.34 11.89
CA LEU A 51 24.22 7.05 12.03
C LEU A 51 23.44 7.55 10.81
N THR A 52 23.70 8.79 10.39
CA THR A 52 23.05 9.35 9.18
C THR A 52 23.31 8.50 7.95
N LYS A 53 24.58 8.11 7.71
CA LYS A 53 24.94 7.24 6.57
C LYS A 53 24.25 5.87 6.61
N VAL A 54 24.10 5.29 7.81
CA VAL A 54 23.39 4.00 7.97
C VAL A 54 21.91 4.18 7.69
N LEU A 55 21.28 5.22 8.23
CA LEU A 55 19.86 5.53 7.98
C LEU A 55 19.61 5.78 6.49
N ASP A 56 20.41 6.63 5.84
CA ASP A 56 20.31 6.90 4.40
C ASP A 56 20.48 5.61 3.56
N LYS A 57 21.28 4.66 4.05
CA LYS A 57 21.44 3.37 3.36
C LYS A 57 20.22 2.48 3.54
N ILE A 58 19.64 2.46 4.73
CA ILE A 58 18.41 1.72 5.01
C ILE A 58 17.27 2.29 4.15
N ASP A 59 17.07 3.61 4.16
CA ASP A 59 16.04 4.28 3.38
C ASP A 59 16.16 3.93 1.88
N ARG A 60 17.38 4.02 1.33
CA ARG A 60 17.62 3.64 -0.09
C ARG A 60 17.34 2.16 -0.39
N LEU A 61 17.60 1.27 0.57
CA LEU A 61 17.29 -0.16 0.41
C LEU A 61 15.78 -0.40 0.47
N GLU A 62 15.08 0.29 1.38
CA GLU A 62 13.62 0.23 1.47
C GLU A 62 12.97 0.76 0.19
N ASP A 63 13.36 1.95 -0.28
CA ASP A 63 12.86 2.54 -1.52
C ASP A 63 13.09 1.63 -2.73
N SER A 64 14.28 1.02 -2.81
CA SER A 64 14.58 0.05 -3.87
C SER A 64 13.69 -1.19 -3.79
N ASN A 65 13.35 -1.66 -2.58
CA ASN A 65 12.46 -2.79 -2.41
C ASN A 65 11.01 -2.42 -2.72
N TYR A 66 10.55 -1.24 -2.32
CA TYR A 66 9.21 -0.73 -2.65
C TYR A 66 9.04 -0.58 -4.16
N GLN A 67 10.04 -0.03 -4.87
CA GLN A 67 9.99 0.07 -6.33
C GLN A 67 9.92 -1.31 -7.00
N LYS A 68 10.72 -2.29 -6.54
CA LYS A 68 10.63 -3.67 -7.04
C LYS A 68 9.25 -4.29 -6.79
N ASN A 69 8.62 -3.98 -5.65
CA ASN A 69 7.28 -4.45 -5.35
C ASN A 69 6.24 -3.79 -6.26
N ILE A 70 6.36 -2.50 -6.53
CA ILE A 70 5.49 -1.82 -7.51
C ILE A 70 5.59 -2.52 -8.86
N ASP A 71 6.81 -2.73 -9.37
CA ASP A 71 7.04 -3.36 -10.68
C ASP A 71 6.48 -4.78 -10.74
N LYS A 72 6.71 -5.56 -9.67
CA LYS A 72 6.29 -6.97 -9.59
C LYS A 72 4.77 -7.14 -9.48
N TYR A 73 4.12 -6.28 -8.70
CA TYR A 73 2.71 -6.40 -8.35
C TYR A 73 1.83 -5.35 -9.04
N TYR A 74 2.36 -4.65 -10.07
CA TYR A 74 1.64 -3.55 -10.72
C TYR A 74 0.24 -3.96 -11.18
N ASP A 75 0.11 -5.15 -11.72
CA ASP A 75 -1.16 -5.67 -12.19
C ASP A 75 -2.20 -5.84 -11.07
N GLU A 76 -1.79 -6.12 -9.83
CA GLU A 76 -2.71 -6.17 -8.68
C GLU A 76 -3.30 -4.79 -8.34
N PHE A 77 -2.55 -3.71 -8.60
CA PHE A 77 -3.06 -2.36 -8.40
C PHE A 77 -4.10 -1.96 -9.43
N ILE A 78 -4.00 -2.47 -10.67
CA ILE A 78 -4.84 -2.07 -11.79
C ILE A 78 -5.93 -3.08 -12.16
N THR A 79 -5.77 -4.37 -11.79
CA THR A 79 -6.74 -5.43 -12.08
C THR A 79 -7.91 -5.40 -11.09
N ASN A 80 -9.08 -5.88 -11.53
CA ASN A 80 -10.32 -5.93 -10.73
C ASN A 80 -10.73 -4.59 -10.12
N ASN A 81 -10.41 -3.49 -10.81
CA ASN A 81 -10.57 -2.17 -10.27
C ASN A 81 -11.89 -1.56 -10.72
N GLU A 82 -12.90 -1.81 -9.89
CA GLU A 82 -14.22 -1.27 -10.09
C GLU A 82 -14.40 0.13 -9.48
N PHE A 83 -13.38 0.62 -8.75
CA PHE A 83 -13.36 1.92 -8.09
C PHE A 83 -12.42 2.86 -8.87
N PHE A 84 -12.96 3.58 -9.81
CA PHE A 84 -12.20 4.52 -10.64
C PHE A 84 -13.04 5.74 -11.00
N ILE A 85 -12.35 6.81 -11.40
CA ILE A 85 -12.91 8.00 -12.03
C ILE A 85 -12.18 8.26 -13.36
N GLY A 86 -12.84 9.01 -14.25
CA GLY A 86 -12.31 9.27 -15.60
C GLY A 86 -12.71 8.19 -16.60
N ASN A 87 -11.84 7.93 -17.56
CA ASN A 87 -12.10 6.99 -18.64
C ASN A 87 -11.78 5.56 -18.20
N LYS A 88 -12.77 4.66 -18.23
CA LYS A 88 -12.57 3.24 -17.87
C LYS A 88 -11.54 2.55 -18.75
N ASP A 89 -11.42 2.98 -20.02
CA ASP A 89 -10.53 2.42 -21.03
C ASP A 89 -9.28 3.31 -21.25
N GLY A 90 -9.05 4.30 -20.36
CA GLY A 90 -7.90 5.19 -20.42
C GLY A 90 -6.58 4.43 -20.18
N GLU A 91 -5.60 4.68 -21.05
CA GLU A 91 -4.29 4.04 -20.98
C GLU A 91 -3.36 4.72 -19.95
N LYS A 92 -3.59 6.02 -19.66
CA LYS A 92 -2.85 6.76 -18.65
C LYS A 92 -3.43 6.53 -17.27
N ILE A 93 -2.76 5.70 -16.49
CA ILE A 93 -3.26 5.27 -15.18
C ILE A 93 -2.62 6.08 -14.07
N VAL A 94 -3.46 6.64 -13.22
CA VAL A 94 -3.11 7.21 -11.92
C VAL A 94 -3.77 6.35 -10.86
N ILE A 95 -3.04 5.89 -9.86
CA ILE A 95 -3.60 5.17 -8.71
C ILE A 95 -3.47 6.09 -7.52
N GLU A 96 -4.55 6.37 -6.81
CA GLU A 96 -4.57 7.19 -5.60
C GLU A 96 -4.93 6.35 -4.37
N PHE A 97 -4.08 6.39 -3.35
CA PHE A 97 -4.41 5.96 -2.00
C PHE A 97 -4.88 7.18 -1.20
N PHE A 98 -6.09 7.14 -0.67
CA PHE A 98 -6.71 8.31 -0.06
C PHE A 98 -7.55 7.98 1.18
N ASP A 99 -7.88 9.04 1.94
CA ASP A 99 -8.74 8.99 3.13
C ASP A 99 -9.72 10.17 3.09
N TYR A 100 -11.00 9.91 3.33
CA TYR A 100 -12.06 10.92 3.29
C TYR A 100 -11.95 12.01 4.37
N ASN A 101 -11.22 11.78 5.46
CA ASN A 101 -10.96 12.80 6.47
C ASN A 101 -9.62 13.52 6.26
N CYS A 102 -8.85 13.13 5.25
CA CYS A 102 -7.58 13.75 4.94
C CYS A 102 -7.77 15.08 4.19
N GLY A 103 -7.37 16.18 4.82
CA GLY A 103 -7.48 17.51 4.21
C GLY A 103 -6.63 17.68 2.94
N TYR A 104 -5.52 16.93 2.82
CA TYR A 104 -4.69 16.93 1.60
C TYR A 104 -5.37 16.15 0.46
N CYS A 105 -6.06 15.03 0.76
CA CYS A 105 -6.86 14.30 -0.24
C CYS A 105 -8.01 15.17 -0.76
N LYS A 106 -8.71 15.85 0.14
CA LYS A 106 -9.78 16.79 -0.25
C LYS A 106 -9.27 17.93 -1.14
N ARG A 107 -8.03 18.40 -0.94
CA ARG A 107 -7.41 19.39 -1.83
C ARG A 107 -6.94 18.81 -3.17
N SER A 108 -6.51 17.55 -3.20
CA SER A 108 -6.14 16.87 -4.44
C SER A 108 -7.33 16.48 -5.30
N PHE A 109 -8.52 16.30 -4.71
CA PHE A 109 -9.69 15.85 -5.43
C PHE A 109 -10.12 16.79 -6.59
N PRO A 110 -10.22 18.12 -6.43
CA PRO A 110 -10.48 19.04 -7.55
C PRO A 110 -9.41 18.95 -8.65
N GLU A 111 -8.12 18.80 -8.29
CA GLU A 111 -7.03 18.64 -9.25
C GLU A 111 -7.17 17.37 -10.09
N LEU A 112 -7.58 16.26 -9.46
CA LEU A 112 -7.90 15.02 -10.17
C LEU A 112 -9.11 15.16 -11.08
N MET A 113 -10.15 15.86 -10.63
CA MET A 113 -11.36 16.12 -11.44
C MET A 113 -11.03 16.97 -12.66
N GLU A 114 -10.18 17.97 -12.52
CA GLU A 114 -9.71 18.79 -13.63
C GLU A 114 -8.83 17.97 -14.58
N LEU A 115 -7.91 17.16 -14.05
CA LEU A 115 -7.06 16.26 -14.82
C LEU A 115 -7.88 15.38 -15.77
N ILE A 116 -8.90 14.68 -15.25
CA ILE A 116 -9.74 13.76 -16.05
C ILE A 116 -10.69 14.51 -17.00
N SER A 117 -11.10 15.73 -16.66
CA SER A 117 -11.96 16.54 -17.54
C SER A 117 -11.23 16.99 -18.81
N GLU A 118 -9.96 17.36 -18.67
CA GLU A 118 -9.11 17.86 -19.74
C GLU A 118 -8.40 16.72 -20.52
N ASN A 119 -8.22 15.55 -19.90
CA ASN A 119 -7.47 14.44 -20.49
C ASN A 119 -8.32 13.17 -20.56
N LYS A 120 -8.97 12.97 -21.69
CA LYS A 120 -9.92 11.86 -21.91
C LYS A 120 -9.28 10.47 -21.93
N ASP A 121 -7.96 10.39 -21.87
CA ASP A 121 -7.19 9.16 -21.85
C ASP A 121 -6.69 8.80 -20.42
N VAL A 122 -7.13 9.55 -19.41
CA VAL A 122 -6.74 9.30 -18.02
C VAL A 122 -7.81 8.49 -17.29
N LYS A 123 -7.36 7.46 -16.59
CA LYS A 123 -8.09 6.66 -15.61
C LYS A 123 -7.46 6.83 -14.24
N VAL A 124 -8.20 7.29 -13.26
CA VAL A 124 -7.76 7.36 -11.88
C VAL A 124 -8.38 6.22 -11.08
N ILE A 125 -7.56 5.33 -10.58
CA ILE A 125 -7.94 4.19 -9.77
C ILE A 125 -7.89 4.61 -8.30
N LEU A 126 -8.97 4.36 -7.58
CA LEU A 126 -9.17 4.80 -6.21
C LEU A 126 -8.96 3.64 -5.22
N LYS A 127 -8.04 3.82 -4.27
CA LYS A 127 -7.72 2.86 -3.21
C LYS A 127 -8.08 3.47 -1.85
N GLU A 128 -9.15 2.97 -1.27
CA GLU A 128 -9.63 3.38 0.05
C GLU A 128 -8.61 3.03 1.14
N LEU A 129 -7.94 4.04 1.71
CA LEU A 129 -6.94 3.86 2.76
C LEU A 129 -7.28 4.68 4.01
N PRO A 130 -8.28 4.26 4.81
CA PRO A 130 -8.80 5.02 5.94
C PRO A 130 -7.87 4.97 7.16
N VAL A 131 -6.78 5.75 7.15
CA VAL A 131 -5.74 5.78 8.19
C VAL A 131 -6.01 6.77 9.33
N LEU A 132 -7.02 7.64 9.19
CA LEU A 132 -7.31 8.71 10.16
C LEU A 132 -8.40 8.35 11.18
N GLY A 133 -8.66 7.05 11.38
CA GLY A 133 -9.50 6.51 12.45
C GLY A 133 -10.88 6.05 12.01
N GLU A 134 -11.75 5.79 12.99
CA GLU A 134 -13.04 5.12 12.77
C GLU A 134 -13.98 5.87 11.81
N SER A 135 -13.97 7.19 11.84
CA SER A 135 -14.75 8.04 10.93
C SER A 135 -14.32 7.84 9.46
N SER A 136 -13.02 7.65 9.21
CA SER A 136 -12.49 7.33 7.88
C SER A 136 -12.93 5.94 7.43
N VAL A 137 -12.84 4.95 8.31
CA VAL A 137 -13.31 3.58 8.04
C VAL A 137 -14.80 3.57 7.72
N LEU A 138 -15.60 4.35 8.48
CA LEU A 138 -17.04 4.49 8.25
C LEU A 138 -17.33 5.05 6.86
N ALA A 139 -16.63 6.12 6.45
CA ALA A 139 -16.77 6.75 5.14
C ALA A 139 -16.37 5.80 3.99
N SER A 140 -15.22 5.14 4.10
CA SER A 140 -14.76 4.15 3.12
C SER A 140 -15.74 2.99 2.96
N LYS A 141 -16.29 2.47 4.06
CA LYS A 141 -17.33 1.44 3.99
C LYS A 141 -18.59 1.93 3.24
N ALA A 142 -19.01 3.16 3.49
CA ALA A 142 -20.18 3.74 2.81
C ALA A 142 -19.92 3.90 1.30
N ALA A 143 -18.76 4.43 0.92
CA ALA A 143 -18.37 4.58 -0.47
C ALA A 143 -18.33 3.24 -1.19
N ILE A 144 -17.60 2.26 -0.67
CA ILE A 144 -17.49 0.91 -1.26
C ILE A 144 -18.88 0.26 -1.39
N ALA A 145 -19.68 0.28 -0.32
CA ALA A 145 -21.00 -0.34 -0.32
C ALA A 145 -21.98 0.33 -1.30
N SER A 146 -21.85 1.65 -1.53
CA SER A 146 -22.72 2.40 -2.46
C SER A 146 -22.59 1.93 -3.91
N LYS A 147 -21.49 1.24 -4.25
CA LYS A 147 -21.29 0.64 -5.57
C LYS A 147 -22.36 -0.37 -5.94
N LYS A 148 -22.88 -1.13 -4.97
CA LYS A 148 -23.96 -2.11 -5.21
C LYS A 148 -25.25 -1.45 -5.74
N GLN A 149 -25.37 -0.14 -5.51
CA GLN A 149 -26.45 0.69 -6.05
C GLN A 149 -25.97 1.60 -7.19
N ASN A 150 -24.78 1.33 -7.78
CA ASN A 150 -24.16 2.10 -8.87
C ASN A 150 -23.93 3.57 -8.53
N LYS A 151 -23.64 3.89 -7.26
CA LYS A 151 -23.52 5.25 -6.75
C LYS A 151 -22.14 5.55 -6.13
N TYR A 152 -21.12 4.69 -6.38
CA TYR A 152 -19.80 4.88 -5.78
C TYR A 152 -19.22 6.28 -6.03
N PHE A 153 -19.20 6.73 -7.28
CA PHE A 153 -18.64 8.04 -7.62
C PHE A 153 -19.39 9.19 -6.96
N LEU A 154 -20.72 9.15 -6.95
CA LEU A 154 -21.53 10.20 -6.29
C LEU A 154 -21.27 10.22 -4.78
N MET A 155 -21.22 9.05 -4.13
CA MET A 155 -20.90 8.95 -2.70
C MET A 155 -19.47 9.45 -2.42
N HIS A 156 -18.50 9.05 -3.25
CA HIS A 156 -17.10 9.52 -3.16
C HIS A 156 -17.03 11.05 -3.25
N GLN A 157 -17.67 11.65 -4.24
CA GLN A 157 -17.69 13.09 -4.45
C GLN A 157 -18.29 13.83 -3.26
N GLU A 158 -19.43 13.40 -2.75
CA GLU A 158 -20.07 14.01 -1.58
C GLU A 158 -19.19 13.90 -0.33
N LEU A 159 -18.61 12.74 -0.08
CA LEU A 159 -17.71 12.51 1.07
C LEU A 159 -16.43 13.37 0.98
N MET A 160 -15.86 13.54 -0.21
CA MET A 160 -14.71 14.41 -0.42
C MET A 160 -15.02 15.89 -0.19
N ASN A 161 -16.26 16.32 -0.46
CA ASN A 161 -16.71 17.70 -0.27
C ASN A 161 -17.12 18.04 1.18
N LEU A 162 -17.31 17.04 2.04
CA LEU A 162 -17.64 17.31 3.44
C LEU A 162 -16.47 17.95 4.19
N SER A 163 -16.80 18.78 5.16
CA SER A 163 -15.84 19.34 6.12
C SER A 163 -15.93 18.63 7.46
N GLY A 164 -14.80 18.45 8.13
CA GLY A 164 -14.74 17.81 9.46
C GLY A 164 -14.80 16.29 9.41
N LYS A 165 -15.06 15.67 10.57
CA LYS A 165 -15.19 14.22 10.71
C LYS A 165 -16.53 13.74 10.19
N ILE A 166 -16.50 12.76 9.31
CA ILE A 166 -17.70 12.17 8.71
C ILE A 166 -18.44 11.31 9.72
N SER A 167 -19.73 11.54 9.88
CA SER A 167 -20.61 10.80 10.79
C SER A 167 -21.59 9.91 10.03
N ILE A 168 -22.27 9.04 10.77
CA ILE A 168 -23.35 8.20 10.19
C ILE A 168 -24.54 9.04 9.69
N ASN A 169 -24.79 10.21 10.29
CA ASN A 169 -25.84 11.11 9.85
C ASN A 169 -25.49 11.74 8.50
N ASP A 170 -24.23 12.16 8.30
CA ASP A 170 -23.77 12.66 7.01
C ASP A 170 -23.96 11.63 5.90
N ILE A 171 -23.61 10.36 6.18
CA ILE A 171 -23.81 9.26 5.21
C ILE A 171 -25.28 9.06 4.90
N LYS A 172 -26.17 9.15 5.91
CA LYS A 172 -27.61 9.04 5.72
C LYS A 172 -28.15 10.18 4.86
N ASP A 173 -27.74 11.41 5.14
CA ASP A 173 -28.15 12.59 4.40
C ASP A 173 -27.68 12.55 2.95
N ILE A 174 -26.38 12.20 2.73
CA ILE A 174 -25.83 11.97 1.39
C ILE A 174 -26.64 10.90 0.66
N SER A 175 -26.94 9.77 1.34
CA SER A 175 -27.70 8.67 0.73
C SER A 175 -29.06 9.13 0.21
N GLY A 176 -29.76 9.97 0.99
CA GLY A 176 -31.01 10.59 0.56
C GLY A 176 -30.85 11.50 -0.66
N ASN A 177 -29.81 12.34 -0.65
CA ASN A 177 -29.55 13.31 -1.71
C ASN A 177 -29.17 12.64 -3.05
N ILE A 178 -28.42 11.55 -3.02
CA ILE A 178 -27.97 10.85 -4.24
C ILE A 178 -28.88 9.67 -4.63
N GLY A 179 -29.98 9.46 -3.91
CA GLY A 179 -30.99 8.43 -4.22
C GLY A 179 -30.51 7.01 -3.92
N ILE A 180 -29.81 6.79 -2.79
CA ILE A 180 -29.41 5.48 -2.27
C ILE A 180 -30.44 5.00 -1.24
N ASN A 181 -30.82 3.72 -1.30
CA ASN A 181 -31.51 3.07 -0.22
C ASN A 181 -30.54 2.91 0.98
N TYR A 182 -30.75 3.74 2.01
CA TYR A 182 -29.87 3.79 3.18
C TYR A 182 -29.85 2.49 3.98
N GLU A 183 -30.98 1.81 4.15
CA GLU A 183 -31.03 0.55 4.92
C GLU A 183 -30.23 -0.56 4.20
N GLN A 184 -30.33 -0.62 2.87
CA GLN A 184 -29.50 -1.52 2.08
C GLN A 184 -28.01 -1.14 2.16
N LEU A 185 -27.68 0.17 2.06
CA LEU A 185 -26.30 0.65 2.21
C LEU A 185 -25.72 0.23 3.56
N LYS A 186 -26.45 0.47 4.65
CA LYS A 186 -26.06 0.13 6.02
C LYS A 186 -25.79 -1.37 6.19
N SER A 187 -26.62 -2.20 5.57
CA SER A 187 -26.39 -3.65 5.54
C SER A 187 -25.11 -4.00 4.77
N ASP A 188 -24.90 -3.40 3.58
CA ASP A 188 -23.75 -3.69 2.72
C ASP A 188 -22.44 -3.17 3.28
N MET A 189 -22.44 -2.07 4.02
CA MET A 189 -21.26 -1.54 4.74
C MET A 189 -20.61 -2.54 5.71
N ASN A 190 -21.42 -3.46 6.25
CA ASN A 190 -20.95 -4.44 7.25
C ASN A 190 -20.68 -5.82 6.66
N LYS A 191 -20.77 -5.99 5.35
CA LYS A 191 -20.42 -7.27 4.69
C LYS A 191 -18.93 -7.49 4.65
N ASP A 192 -18.53 -8.74 4.75
CA ASP A 192 -17.12 -9.16 4.71
C ASP A 192 -16.41 -8.65 3.44
N GLU A 193 -17.09 -8.65 2.30
CA GLU A 193 -16.52 -8.16 1.04
C GLU A 193 -16.11 -6.68 1.12
N THR A 194 -16.93 -5.82 1.77
CA THR A 194 -16.60 -4.39 1.97
C THR A 194 -15.38 -4.23 2.86
N VAL A 195 -15.29 -5.04 3.92
CA VAL A 195 -14.14 -5.03 4.83
C VAL A 195 -12.88 -5.56 4.15
N LEU A 196 -13.01 -6.61 3.34
CA LEU A 196 -11.88 -7.19 2.60
C LEU A 196 -11.27 -6.22 1.58
N LEU A 197 -12.07 -5.41 0.89
CA LEU A 197 -11.58 -4.39 -0.03
C LEU A 197 -10.71 -3.33 0.67
N ILE A 198 -11.12 -2.88 1.86
CA ILE A 198 -10.32 -1.97 2.68
C ILE A 198 -9.02 -2.65 3.13
N LYS A 199 -9.09 -3.89 3.62
CA LYS A 199 -7.90 -4.66 4.02
C LYS A 199 -6.92 -4.84 2.86
N GLU A 200 -7.44 -5.08 1.67
CA GLU A 200 -6.62 -5.21 0.47
C GLU A 200 -5.90 -3.89 0.13
N SER A 201 -6.57 -2.75 0.25
CA SER A 201 -5.93 -1.45 0.08
C SER A 201 -4.80 -1.22 1.10
N TYR A 202 -4.99 -1.61 2.36
CA TYR A 202 -3.93 -1.57 3.37
C TYR A 202 -2.76 -2.48 3.00
N ARG A 203 -3.03 -3.72 2.57
CA ARG A 203 -1.99 -4.68 2.14
C ARG A 203 -1.16 -4.10 1.00
N LEU A 204 -1.82 -3.56 -0.03
CA LEU A 204 -1.16 -2.96 -1.18
C LEU A 204 -0.35 -1.72 -0.79
N ALA A 205 -0.89 -0.87 0.10
CA ALA A 205 -0.20 0.32 0.60
C ALA A 205 1.08 -0.04 1.37
N ASP A 206 1.00 -1.02 2.27
CA ASP A 206 2.14 -1.51 3.06
C ASP A 206 3.22 -2.13 2.17
N LEU A 207 2.82 -2.92 1.17
CA LEU A 207 3.69 -3.60 0.22
C LEU A 207 4.67 -2.63 -0.50
N ILE A 208 4.25 -1.40 -0.71
CA ILE A 208 5.00 -0.36 -1.44
C ILE A 208 5.41 0.83 -0.58
N GLY A 209 5.28 0.73 0.74
CA GLY A 209 5.74 1.74 1.69
C GLY A 209 4.92 3.03 1.70
N VAL A 210 3.61 2.98 1.39
CA VAL A 210 2.72 4.14 1.57
C VAL A 210 2.58 4.46 3.05
N ARG A 211 3.07 5.63 3.47
CA ARG A 211 3.12 6.08 4.88
C ARG A 211 1.99 7.05 5.27
N GLY A 212 1.18 7.49 4.31
CA GLY A 212 0.10 8.46 4.52
C GLY A 212 -0.67 8.75 3.25
N THR A 213 -1.68 9.62 3.37
CA THR A 213 -2.57 9.99 2.27
C THR A 213 -2.53 11.49 1.97
N PRO A 214 -2.72 11.90 0.72
CA PRO A 214 -2.79 11.05 -0.45
C PRO A 214 -1.41 10.49 -0.80
N ALA A 215 -1.38 9.35 -1.50
CA ALA A 215 -0.20 8.88 -2.19
C ALA A 215 -0.61 8.37 -3.58
N PHE A 216 0.23 8.59 -4.56
CA PHE A 216 -0.08 8.25 -5.95
C PHE A 216 0.92 7.24 -6.51
N ILE A 217 0.45 6.37 -7.39
CA ILE A 217 1.33 5.64 -8.32
C ILE A 217 1.04 6.16 -9.72
N ILE A 218 2.03 6.75 -10.37
CA ILE A 218 1.97 7.26 -11.75
C ILE A 218 3.21 6.74 -12.49
N ASN A 219 3.01 6.10 -13.65
CA ASN A 219 4.09 5.48 -14.42
C ASN A 219 4.98 4.58 -13.54
N LYS A 220 4.32 3.75 -12.72
CA LYS A 220 4.97 2.82 -11.78
C LYS A 220 5.87 3.47 -10.73
N LYS A 221 5.72 4.76 -10.46
CA LYS A 221 6.48 5.47 -9.43
C LYS A 221 5.56 5.88 -8.29
N LEU A 222 5.97 5.60 -7.06
CA LEU A 222 5.27 6.09 -5.86
C LEU A 222 5.60 7.56 -5.65
N ILE A 223 4.56 8.37 -5.49
CA ILE A 223 4.64 9.81 -5.25
C ILE A 223 3.86 10.08 -3.97
N PRO A 224 4.54 10.31 -2.86
CA PRO A 224 3.89 10.60 -1.58
C PRO A 224 3.39 12.04 -1.51
N GLY A 225 2.22 12.21 -0.88
CA GLY A 225 1.63 13.52 -0.64
C GLY A 225 0.82 14.08 -1.80
N ALA A 226 0.22 15.24 -1.55
CA ALA A 226 -0.62 15.92 -2.53
C ALA A 226 0.24 16.58 -3.62
N ILE A 227 -0.11 16.31 -4.87
CA ILE A 227 0.47 16.96 -6.06
C ILE A 227 -0.64 17.57 -6.91
N GLY A 228 -0.35 18.67 -7.61
CA GLY A 228 -1.32 19.33 -8.48
C GLY A 228 -1.43 18.65 -9.85
N LYS A 229 -2.47 19.02 -10.59
CA LYS A 229 -2.76 18.54 -11.95
C LYS A 229 -1.55 18.62 -12.89
N ASP A 230 -0.87 19.77 -12.91
CA ASP A 230 0.24 20.01 -13.83
C ASP A 230 1.43 19.08 -13.57
N GLU A 231 1.71 18.77 -12.31
CA GLU A 231 2.76 17.80 -11.94
C GLU A 231 2.34 16.38 -12.34
N MET A 232 1.08 15.99 -12.10
CA MET A 232 0.55 14.70 -12.57
C MET A 232 0.69 14.57 -14.08
N LEU A 233 0.32 15.61 -14.86
CA LEU A 233 0.45 15.63 -16.32
C LEU A 233 1.89 15.51 -16.78
N LYS A 234 2.81 16.21 -16.11
CA LYS A 234 4.23 16.13 -16.42
C LYS A 234 4.77 14.71 -16.24
N ILE A 235 4.38 14.05 -15.14
CA ILE A 235 4.80 12.66 -14.89
C ILE A 235 4.18 11.72 -15.93
N LEU A 236 2.89 11.86 -16.24
CA LEU A 236 2.19 11.04 -17.24
C LEU A 236 2.77 11.18 -18.66
N LYS A 237 3.34 12.34 -19.00
CA LYS A 237 3.97 12.59 -20.31
C LYS A 237 5.41 12.07 -20.42
N ASN A 238 6.10 11.87 -19.27
CA ASN A 238 7.50 11.44 -19.23
C ASN A 238 7.63 9.90 -19.20
N ASP A 239 6.71 9.18 -19.80
CA ASP A 239 6.76 7.74 -20.00
C ASP A 239 7.75 7.42 -21.14
N LYS A 240 9.07 7.38 -20.77
CA LYS A 240 10.16 6.89 -21.62
C LYS A 240 11.12 6.05 -20.80
#